data_fd03e3c7b742f4e96e69134e751b6821
#
_entry.id   fd03e3c7b742f4e96e69134e751b6821
#
_cell.length_a   1.000
_cell.length_b   1.000
_cell.length_c   1.000
_cell.angle_alpha   90.00
_cell.angle_beta   90.00
_cell.angle_gamma   90.00
#
_symmetry.space_group_name_H-M   'P 1'
#
loop_
_entity.id
_entity.type
_entity.pdbx_description
1 polymer ?
#
loop_
_entity_poly.entity_id
_entity_poly.type
_entity_poly.pdbx_seq_one_letter_code
_entity_poly.pdbx_strand_id
1 'polypeptide(L)'
;MYWFIVKKKSGVENDMELIKNRITTTNLKTAKYMEFTVDDDFNVPDAKGDIDRFIASKGQISLDETEVLEGRVRISGSVNYAILYQTDSDGSMFENHEGDIPFEEMINADGLMPGDKVSLQSTLEDLYVTVINSRKYEVRGLIQIKLWACQQAVVEGASGIANGSGIECMTEKICFTNVVASSRDMVKLKEDVEIPANKPDIGRILWDQVTFAELESRATDMGVHISGRMDIFVIYRPEDELAPVQYVNASREFQDTISCDGIDEDMILDDIISVGRGVVSVRADEHGEDRILQVESSLNLDVKVYEDVETELL
;
A
#
# COMPACT_ATOMS: atom_id res chain seq x y z
N MET A 1 14.21 -37.71 12.36
CA MET A 1 15.63 -38.01 12.66
C MET A 1 15.95 -39.36 12.04
N TYR A 2 16.34 -39.36 10.76
CA TYR A 2 16.68 -40.61 10.03
C TYR A 2 18.18 -40.78 10.05
N TRP A 3 18.63 -41.93 10.55
CA TRP A 3 20.02 -42.31 10.56
C TRP A 3 20.34 -43.01 9.24
N PHE A 4 21.24 -42.46 8.45
CA PHE A 4 21.79 -43.13 7.26
C PHE A 4 22.85 -44.13 7.72
N ILE A 5 22.64 -45.42 7.41
CA ILE A 5 23.67 -46.48 7.61
C ILE A 5 24.44 -46.58 6.30
N VAL A 6 25.64 -46.00 6.26
CA VAL A 6 26.59 -46.21 5.19
C VAL A 6 27.38 -47.50 5.50
N LYS A 7 27.16 -48.58 4.73
CA LYS A 7 28.03 -49.77 4.80
C LYS A 7 29.28 -49.51 3.98
N LYS A 8 30.41 -49.32 4.62
CA LYS A 8 31.73 -49.18 4.05
C LYS A 8 32.23 -50.56 3.55
N LYS A 9 32.41 -50.76 2.22
CA LYS A 9 33.23 -51.78 1.65
C LYS A 9 34.66 -51.26 1.50
N SER A 10 35.61 -51.98 2.12
CA SER A 10 37.03 -51.62 2.19
C SER A 10 37.71 -51.61 0.82
N GLY A 11 38.44 -50.53 0.53
CA GLY A 11 39.50 -50.49 -0.47
C GLY A 11 39.20 -49.61 -1.68
N VAL A 12 39.28 -48.32 -1.51
CA VAL A 12 39.75 -47.21 -2.36
C VAL A 12 39.27 -45.92 -1.65
N GLU A 13 40.17 -45.06 -1.26
CA GLU A 13 39.83 -43.67 -0.83
C GLU A 13 39.42 -42.88 -2.07
N ASN A 14 38.19 -43.05 -2.51
CA ASN A 14 37.54 -42.03 -3.31
C ASN A 14 36.87 -41.07 -2.32
N ASP A 15 37.33 -39.84 -2.26
CA ASP A 15 36.66 -38.78 -1.55
C ASP A 15 35.26 -38.58 -2.18
N MET A 16 34.25 -39.15 -1.52
CA MET A 16 32.86 -38.97 -1.93
C MET A 16 32.41 -37.58 -1.49
N GLU A 17 32.03 -36.78 -2.45
CA GLU A 17 31.45 -35.45 -2.21
C GLU A 17 29.95 -35.45 -2.49
N LEU A 18 29.19 -34.85 -1.60
CA LEU A 18 27.77 -34.57 -1.84
C LEU A 18 27.65 -33.41 -2.84
N ILE A 19 26.96 -33.65 -3.93
CA ILE A 19 26.49 -32.57 -4.78
C ILE A 19 25.32 -31.88 -4.08
N LYS A 20 25.44 -30.59 -3.83
CA LYS A 20 24.44 -29.81 -3.08
C LYS A 20 23.79 -28.79 -3.99
N ASN A 21 22.47 -28.75 -3.97
CA ASN A 21 21.69 -27.66 -4.54
C ASN A 21 21.40 -26.62 -3.44
N ARG A 22 21.53 -25.34 -3.79
CA ARG A 22 21.16 -24.21 -2.93
C ARG A 22 19.72 -23.84 -3.23
N ILE A 23 18.90 -23.85 -2.19
CA ILE A 23 17.49 -23.51 -2.24
C ILE A 23 17.33 -22.22 -1.43
N THR A 24 16.89 -21.15 -2.09
CA THR A 24 16.55 -19.91 -1.39
C THR A 24 15.07 -19.94 -1.07
N THR A 25 14.74 -19.88 0.20
CA THR A 25 13.36 -19.87 0.69
C THR A 25 13.11 -18.65 1.54
N THR A 26 11.84 -18.29 1.72
CA THR A 26 11.42 -17.20 2.59
C THR A 26 10.69 -17.76 3.79
N ASN A 27 11.22 -17.47 4.98
CA ASN A 27 10.60 -17.82 6.24
C ASN A 27 9.93 -16.60 6.86
N LEU A 28 8.69 -16.76 7.31
CA LEU A 28 8.02 -15.75 8.12
C LEU A 28 8.70 -15.67 9.48
N LYS A 29 9.32 -14.54 9.77
CA LYS A 29 10.00 -14.27 11.04
C LYS A 29 9.01 -13.84 12.12
N THR A 30 8.10 -12.94 11.76
CA THR A 30 7.02 -12.48 12.62
C THR A 30 5.87 -11.94 11.78
N ALA A 31 4.65 -12.06 12.33
CA ALA A 31 3.47 -11.36 11.84
C ALA A 31 2.71 -10.80 13.05
N LYS A 32 2.34 -9.53 13.00
CA LYS A 32 1.63 -8.83 14.07
C LYS A 32 0.47 -8.03 13.50
N TYR A 33 -0.53 -7.92 14.31
CA TYR A 33 -1.71 -7.12 14.10
C TYR A 33 -1.88 -6.19 15.30
N MET A 34 -2.17 -4.95 15.04
CA MET A 34 -2.45 -3.94 16.05
C MET A 34 -3.61 -3.07 15.60
N GLU A 35 -4.43 -2.69 16.54
CA GLU A 35 -5.52 -1.75 16.36
C GLU A 35 -5.47 -0.70 17.47
N PHE A 36 -5.59 0.56 17.12
CA PHE A 36 -5.58 1.68 18.06
C PHE A 36 -6.43 2.84 17.55
N THR A 37 -6.79 3.71 18.46
CA THR A 37 -7.60 4.89 18.18
C THR A 37 -6.77 6.15 18.39
N VAL A 38 -6.92 7.11 17.48
CA VAL A 38 -6.43 8.48 17.64
C VAL A 38 -7.60 9.43 17.64
N ASP A 39 -7.55 10.44 18.49
CA ASP A 39 -8.58 11.47 18.57
C ASP A 39 -7.98 12.83 18.94
N ASP A 40 -8.59 13.89 18.43
CA ASP A 40 -8.26 15.27 18.79
C ASP A 40 -9.47 16.20 18.54
N ASP A 41 -9.43 17.34 19.24
CA ASP A 41 -10.43 18.41 19.18
C ASP A 41 -9.96 19.55 18.27
N PHE A 42 -10.80 19.98 17.35
CA PHE A 42 -10.50 21.02 16.38
C PHE A 42 -11.47 22.18 16.47
N ASN A 43 -10.95 23.38 16.26
CA ASN A 43 -11.78 24.59 16.12
C ASN A 43 -11.91 24.97 14.64
N VAL A 44 -13.11 25.37 14.26
CA VAL A 44 -13.35 25.98 12.95
C VAL A 44 -12.58 27.30 12.87
N PRO A 45 -11.75 27.52 11.83
CA PRO A 45 -11.01 28.77 11.64
C PRO A 45 -11.94 29.99 11.60
N ASP A 46 -11.51 31.15 12.15
CA ASP A 46 -12.32 32.37 12.23
C ASP A 46 -12.79 32.86 10.85
N ALA A 47 -12.04 32.58 9.78
CA ALA A 47 -12.41 32.95 8.41
C ALA A 47 -13.52 32.10 7.80
N LYS A 48 -13.94 31.00 8.47
CA LYS A 48 -14.99 30.10 8.02
C LYS A 48 -16.26 30.26 8.86
N GLY A 49 -17.39 29.98 8.22
CA GLY A 49 -18.70 30.04 8.88
C GLY A 49 -18.88 28.96 9.96
N ASP A 50 -19.82 29.18 10.86
CA ASP A 50 -20.20 28.23 11.89
C ASP A 50 -20.78 26.95 11.33
N ILE A 51 -20.57 25.83 11.99
CA ILE A 51 -21.20 24.54 11.65
C ILE A 51 -22.67 24.60 12.05
N ASP A 52 -23.55 24.63 11.05
CA ASP A 52 -24.99 24.39 11.26
C ASP A 52 -25.28 22.88 11.14
N ARG A 53 -24.75 22.25 10.08
CA ARG A 53 -24.97 20.83 9.84
C ARG A 53 -23.73 20.15 9.29
N PHE A 54 -23.29 19.06 9.92
CA PHE A 54 -22.26 18.16 9.39
C PHE A 54 -22.82 17.35 8.20
N ILE A 55 -22.04 17.22 7.12
CA ILE A 55 -22.45 16.53 5.89
C ILE A 55 -21.62 15.24 5.68
N ALA A 56 -20.29 15.37 5.65
CA ALA A 56 -19.42 14.24 5.34
C ALA A 56 -18.03 14.42 5.96
N SER A 57 -17.34 13.29 6.17
CA SER A 57 -15.92 13.23 6.48
C SER A 57 -15.22 12.22 5.60
N LYS A 58 -13.95 12.44 5.35
CA LYS A 58 -13.03 11.48 4.75
C LYS A 58 -11.71 11.51 5.51
N GLY A 59 -10.98 10.41 5.50
CA GLY A 59 -9.66 10.34 6.12
C GLY A 59 -8.76 9.36 5.40
N GLN A 60 -7.46 9.55 5.59
CA GLN A 60 -6.42 8.69 5.07
C GLN A 60 -5.23 8.68 6.02
N ILE A 61 -4.59 7.52 6.17
CA ILE A 61 -3.36 7.38 6.95
C ILE A 61 -2.16 7.73 6.05
N SER A 62 -1.27 8.55 6.60
CA SER A 62 0.08 8.74 6.08
C SER A 62 1.08 8.18 7.09
N LEU A 63 1.89 7.21 6.69
CA LEU A 63 3.01 6.73 7.49
C LEU A 63 4.26 7.55 7.13
N ASP A 64 4.88 8.18 8.13
CA ASP A 64 6.04 9.04 7.95
C ASP A 64 7.33 8.25 8.16
N GLU A 65 7.40 7.46 9.24
CA GLU A 65 8.59 6.71 9.59
C GLU A 65 8.25 5.32 10.15
N THR A 66 9.10 4.36 9.81
CA THR A 66 9.07 3.00 10.36
C THR A 66 10.48 2.63 10.79
N GLU A 67 10.69 2.44 12.09
CA GLU A 67 11.98 2.06 12.67
C GLU A 67 11.92 0.69 13.31
N VAL A 68 12.80 -0.21 12.86
CA VAL A 68 12.92 -1.56 13.43
C VAL A 68 13.95 -1.54 14.57
N LEU A 69 13.47 -1.85 15.76
CA LEU A 69 14.25 -1.97 16.98
C LEU A 69 14.33 -3.45 17.41
N GLU A 70 15.16 -3.76 18.40
CA GLU A 70 15.23 -5.11 18.96
C GLU A 70 13.87 -5.51 19.58
N GLY A 71 13.22 -6.52 18.99
CA GLY A 71 11.95 -7.08 19.43
C GLY A 71 10.72 -6.19 19.24
N ARG A 72 10.82 -5.07 18.53
CA ARG A 72 9.71 -4.14 18.33
C ARG A 72 9.89 -3.24 17.11
N VAL A 73 8.82 -2.64 16.64
CA VAL A 73 8.82 -1.65 15.55
C VAL A 73 8.12 -0.39 16.03
N ARG A 74 8.80 0.74 15.87
CA ARG A 74 8.21 2.07 16.06
C ARG A 74 7.64 2.54 14.73
N ILE A 75 6.42 3.00 14.74
CA ILE A 75 5.75 3.63 13.60
C ILE A 75 5.30 5.03 14.00
N SER A 76 5.46 5.99 13.11
CA SER A 76 4.88 7.32 13.24
C SER A 76 4.18 7.72 11.95
N GLY A 77 3.19 8.58 12.09
CA GLY A 77 2.39 9.04 10.97
C GLY A 77 1.30 9.97 11.40
N SER A 78 0.32 10.18 10.51
CA SER A 78 -0.85 11.00 10.78
C SER A 78 -2.09 10.45 10.09
N VAL A 79 -3.25 10.72 10.68
CA VAL A 79 -4.55 10.63 10.02
C VAL A 79 -4.88 11.99 9.44
N ASN A 80 -4.73 12.12 8.13
CA ASN A 80 -5.19 13.30 7.40
C ASN A 80 -6.68 13.19 7.19
N TYR A 81 -7.43 14.21 7.56
CA TYR A 81 -8.89 14.21 7.41
C TYR A 81 -9.41 15.47 6.74
N ALA A 82 -10.59 15.36 6.16
CA ALA A 82 -11.38 16.50 5.70
C ALA A 82 -12.82 16.33 6.15
N ILE A 83 -13.47 17.44 6.48
CA ILE A 83 -14.90 17.51 6.76
C ILE A 83 -15.57 18.47 5.79
N LEU A 84 -16.80 18.16 5.42
CA LEU A 84 -17.72 19.03 4.69
C LEU A 84 -18.91 19.35 5.59
N TYR A 85 -19.27 20.59 5.71
CA TYR A 85 -20.38 21.02 6.53
C TYR A 85 -21.14 22.21 5.91
N GLN A 86 -22.36 22.37 6.33
CA GLN A 86 -23.24 23.47 5.96
C GLN A 86 -23.14 24.56 7.02
N THR A 87 -23.12 25.84 6.59
CA THR A 87 -22.90 27.00 7.47
C THR A 87 -24.15 27.85 7.70
N ASP A 88 -25.25 27.52 7.02
CA ASP A 88 -26.51 28.23 7.13
C ASP A 88 -27.70 27.27 7.14
N SER A 89 -28.80 27.70 7.74
CA SER A 89 -29.99 26.87 7.90
C SER A 89 -30.83 26.74 6.63
N ASP A 90 -30.59 27.56 5.60
CA ASP A 90 -31.30 27.46 4.31
C ASP A 90 -30.66 26.44 3.33
N GLY A 91 -29.44 25.96 3.64
CA GLY A 91 -28.77 24.92 2.89
C GLY A 91 -27.99 25.39 1.67
N SER A 92 -27.75 26.67 1.53
CA SER A 92 -27.10 27.26 0.36
C SER A 92 -25.57 27.36 0.48
N MET A 93 -25.04 27.41 1.71
CA MET A 93 -23.62 27.63 1.96
C MET A 93 -22.92 26.41 2.56
N PHE A 94 -21.85 25.98 1.90
CA PHE A 94 -21.02 24.86 2.33
C PHE A 94 -19.58 25.31 2.54
N GLU A 95 -18.95 24.75 3.57
CA GLU A 95 -17.55 24.93 3.89
C GLU A 95 -16.89 23.56 4.13
N ASN A 96 -15.58 23.51 3.92
CA ASN A 96 -14.75 22.37 4.29
C ASN A 96 -13.70 22.77 5.32
N HIS A 97 -13.21 21.81 6.08
CA HIS A 97 -12.02 21.97 6.89
C HIS A 97 -11.19 20.71 6.82
N GLU A 98 -9.87 20.87 6.70
CA GLU A 98 -8.89 19.79 6.66
C GLU A 98 -7.96 19.91 7.85
N GLY A 99 -7.46 18.79 8.31
CA GLY A 99 -6.49 18.72 9.40
C GLY A 99 -5.80 17.36 9.42
N ASP A 100 -4.93 17.19 10.40
CA ASP A 100 -4.21 15.98 10.65
C ASP A 100 -4.14 15.67 12.15
N ILE A 101 -4.16 14.38 12.49
CA ILE A 101 -3.98 13.88 13.85
C ILE A 101 -2.70 13.03 13.83
N PRO A 102 -1.59 13.51 14.40
CA PRO A 102 -0.34 12.75 14.44
C PRO A 102 -0.45 11.58 15.42
N PHE A 103 0.29 10.51 15.12
CA PHE A 103 0.43 9.37 16.03
C PHE A 103 1.84 8.82 16.02
N GLU A 104 2.23 8.23 17.15
CA GLU A 104 3.43 7.42 17.28
C GLU A 104 3.08 6.18 18.11
N GLU A 105 3.36 4.99 17.56
CA GLU A 105 3.00 3.72 18.19
C GLU A 105 4.15 2.72 18.17
N MET A 106 4.13 1.79 19.13
CA MET A 106 5.13 0.76 19.29
C MET A 106 4.50 -0.63 19.17
N ILE A 107 4.90 -1.38 18.14
CA ILE A 107 4.42 -2.74 17.89
C ILE A 107 5.46 -3.73 18.45
N ASN A 108 5.06 -4.55 19.40
CA ASN A 108 5.91 -5.65 19.90
C ASN A 108 6.00 -6.75 18.84
N ALA A 109 7.21 -7.06 18.41
CA ALA A 109 7.49 -7.98 17.33
C ALA A 109 8.72 -8.84 17.67
N ASP A 110 8.52 -9.81 18.55
CA ASP A 110 9.58 -10.70 19.04
C ASP A 110 10.37 -11.33 17.88
N GLY A 111 11.68 -11.38 18.05
CA GLY A 111 12.60 -11.95 17.06
C GLY A 111 13.07 -10.99 15.99
N LEU A 112 12.54 -9.76 15.90
CA LEU A 112 13.09 -8.73 15.02
C LEU A 112 14.39 -8.16 15.58
N MET A 113 15.28 -7.82 14.69
CA MET A 113 16.56 -7.17 14.98
C MET A 113 16.67 -5.89 14.14
N PRO A 114 17.41 -4.87 14.61
CA PRO A 114 17.72 -3.69 13.81
C PRO A 114 18.33 -4.08 12.45
N GLY A 115 17.74 -3.54 11.37
CA GLY A 115 18.13 -3.86 10.00
C GLY A 115 17.28 -4.93 9.32
N ASP A 116 16.38 -5.61 10.03
CA ASP A 116 15.38 -6.47 9.41
C ASP A 116 14.42 -5.63 8.54
N LYS A 117 14.03 -6.18 7.39
CA LYS A 117 13.03 -5.55 6.54
C LYS A 117 11.63 -5.97 6.97
N VAL A 118 10.77 -4.99 7.22
CA VAL A 118 9.36 -5.19 7.56
C VAL A 118 8.47 -4.68 6.45
N SER A 119 7.36 -5.36 6.22
CA SER A 119 6.25 -4.89 5.40
C SER A 119 5.11 -4.45 6.32
N LEU A 120 4.49 -3.32 5.99
CA LEU A 120 3.40 -2.73 6.75
C LEU A 120 2.21 -2.48 5.83
N GLN A 121 1.03 -2.79 6.32
CA GLN A 121 -0.24 -2.37 5.74
C GLN A 121 -1.01 -1.60 6.80
N SER A 122 -1.36 -0.35 6.51
CA SER A 122 -2.20 0.50 7.36
C SER A 122 -3.57 0.68 6.74
N THR A 123 -4.60 0.59 7.55
CA THR A 123 -5.99 0.79 7.13
C THR A 123 -6.69 1.70 8.13
N LEU A 124 -7.32 2.76 7.66
CA LEU A 124 -8.27 3.54 8.46
C LEU A 124 -9.61 2.80 8.41
N GLU A 125 -9.92 2.06 9.48
CA GLU A 125 -11.13 1.24 9.56
C GLU A 125 -12.38 2.10 9.70
N ASP A 126 -12.25 3.21 10.45
CA ASP A 126 -13.35 4.12 10.67
C ASP A 126 -12.87 5.53 10.98
N LEU A 127 -13.70 6.54 10.67
CA LEU A 127 -13.47 7.95 10.98
C LEU A 127 -14.76 8.58 11.48
N TYR A 128 -14.79 8.91 12.75
CA TYR A 128 -15.92 9.57 13.39
C TYR A 128 -15.66 11.07 13.58
N VAL A 129 -16.65 11.86 13.24
CA VAL A 129 -16.65 13.31 13.53
C VAL A 129 -17.84 13.64 14.38
N THR A 130 -17.60 14.23 15.55
CA THR A 130 -18.61 14.65 16.50
C THR A 130 -18.60 16.16 16.63
N VAL A 131 -19.68 16.82 16.23
CA VAL A 131 -19.82 18.28 16.43
C VAL A 131 -20.13 18.56 17.89
N ILE A 132 -19.23 19.26 18.57
CA ILE A 132 -19.35 19.64 19.98
C ILE A 132 -20.20 20.92 20.11
N ASN A 133 -19.91 21.91 19.25
CA ASN A 133 -20.70 23.13 19.10
C ASN A 133 -20.44 23.72 17.70
N SER A 134 -21.04 24.87 17.38
CA SER A 134 -20.94 25.50 16.06
C SER A 134 -19.50 25.82 15.59
N ARG A 135 -18.54 25.89 16.53
CA ARG A 135 -17.15 26.27 16.27
C ARG A 135 -16.13 25.17 16.64
N LYS A 136 -16.61 24.05 17.20
CA LYS A 136 -15.72 22.98 17.69
C LYS A 136 -16.26 21.59 17.36
N TYR A 137 -15.37 20.71 16.93
CA TYR A 137 -15.67 19.31 16.65
C TYR A 137 -14.50 18.41 17.05
N GLU A 138 -14.80 17.15 17.38
CA GLU A 138 -13.86 16.07 17.64
C GLU A 138 -13.74 15.19 16.39
N VAL A 139 -12.54 14.78 16.09
CA VAL A 139 -12.27 13.74 15.06
C VAL A 139 -11.61 12.56 15.74
N ARG A 140 -12.14 11.37 15.49
CA ARG A 140 -11.61 10.11 16.00
C ARG A 140 -11.40 9.13 14.85
N GLY A 141 -10.17 8.61 14.70
CA GLY A 141 -9.80 7.59 13.73
C GLY A 141 -9.51 6.25 14.39
N LEU A 142 -10.07 5.16 13.86
CA LEU A 142 -9.71 3.80 14.21
C LEU A 142 -8.72 3.25 13.16
N ILE A 143 -7.51 2.96 13.61
CA ILE A 143 -6.40 2.57 12.76
C ILE A 143 -6.07 1.09 12.99
N GLN A 144 -5.93 0.35 11.91
CA GLN A 144 -5.42 -1.01 11.89
C GLN A 144 -4.05 -1.04 11.23
N ILE A 145 -3.08 -1.69 11.87
CA ILE A 145 -1.75 -1.96 11.31
C ILE A 145 -1.52 -3.47 11.27
N LYS A 146 -1.19 -3.96 10.08
CA LYS A 146 -0.65 -5.31 9.88
C LYS A 146 0.83 -5.17 9.58
N LEU A 147 1.64 -5.90 10.33
CA LEU A 147 3.09 -5.94 10.19
C LEU A 147 3.53 -7.38 9.98
N TRP A 148 4.40 -7.60 9.02
CA TRP A 148 5.09 -8.87 8.88
C TRP A 148 6.54 -8.65 8.43
N ALA A 149 7.39 -9.57 8.86
CA ALA A 149 8.78 -9.62 8.44
C ALA A 149 9.10 -11.02 7.95
N CYS A 150 9.72 -11.08 6.79
CA CYS A 150 10.21 -12.31 6.21
C CYS A 150 11.73 -12.28 6.15
N GLN A 151 12.35 -13.42 6.38
CA GLN A 151 13.78 -13.60 6.27
C GLN A 151 14.07 -14.59 5.14
N GLN A 152 14.95 -14.20 4.22
CA GLN A 152 15.48 -15.14 3.25
C GLN A 152 16.42 -16.12 3.96
N ALA A 153 16.22 -17.41 3.73
CA ALA A 153 17.05 -18.48 4.21
C ALA A 153 17.58 -19.28 3.01
N VAL A 154 18.86 -19.59 3.04
CA VAL A 154 19.46 -20.51 2.06
C VAL A 154 19.60 -21.86 2.73
N VAL A 155 18.92 -22.86 2.19
CA VAL A 155 19.01 -24.25 2.61
C VAL A 155 19.82 -25.02 1.54
N GLU A 156 20.76 -25.84 1.99
CA GLU A 156 21.49 -26.74 1.09
C GLU A 156 20.90 -28.14 1.18
N GLY A 157 20.41 -28.66 0.06
CA GLY A 157 19.93 -30.03 -0.08
C GLY A 157 20.94 -30.88 -0.89
N ALA A 158 21.20 -32.09 -0.47
CA ALA A 158 22.02 -33.02 -1.27
C ALA A 158 21.20 -33.53 -2.46
N SER A 159 21.68 -33.31 -3.69
CA SER A 159 21.04 -33.78 -4.94
C SER A 159 21.76 -34.93 -5.61
N GLY A 160 22.94 -35.29 -5.14
CA GLY A 160 23.73 -36.38 -5.72
C GLY A 160 25.01 -36.64 -4.95
N ILE A 161 25.74 -37.65 -5.39
CA ILE A 161 27.06 -38.02 -4.86
C ILE A 161 28.05 -38.02 -6.03
N ALA A 162 29.08 -37.18 -5.94
CA ALA A 162 30.21 -37.21 -6.84
C ALA A 162 31.17 -38.36 -6.47
N ASN A 163 31.79 -38.99 -7.44
CA ASN A 163 32.73 -40.10 -7.27
C ASN A 163 32.18 -41.34 -6.54
N GLY A 164 30.84 -41.54 -6.54
CA GLY A 164 30.13 -42.59 -5.85
C GLY A 164 29.95 -43.87 -6.69
N SER A 165 30.99 -44.40 -7.37
CA SER A 165 30.84 -45.62 -8.16
C SER A 165 30.42 -46.81 -7.28
N GLY A 166 29.25 -47.40 -7.57
CA GLY A 166 28.68 -48.55 -6.87
C GLY A 166 27.78 -48.19 -5.67
N ILE A 167 27.33 -46.93 -5.56
CA ILE A 167 26.33 -46.48 -4.62
C ILE A 167 24.99 -46.28 -5.34
N GLU A 168 23.96 -46.94 -4.86
CA GLU A 168 22.59 -46.69 -5.25
C GLU A 168 22.02 -45.62 -4.30
N CYS A 169 21.58 -44.50 -4.88
CA CYS A 169 20.93 -43.42 -4.12
C CYS A 169 19.43 -43.48 -4.41
N MET A 170 18.64 -43.29 -3.36
CA MET A 170 17.22 -43.06 -3.51
C MET A 170 17.00 -41.56 -3.46
N THR A 171 16.40 -41.01 -4.49
CA THR A 171 16.05 -39.60 -4.59
C THR A 171 14.55 -39.42 -4.43
N GLU A 172 14.15 -38.32 -3.81
CA GLU A 172 12.75 -37.90 -3.68
C GLU A 172 12.58 -36.56 -4.39
N LYS A 173 11.50 -36.43 -5.15
CA LYS A 173 11.13 -35.17 -5.77
C LYS A 173 10.49 -34.25 -4.71
N ILE A 174 11.03 -33.07 -4.57
CA ILE A 174 10.55 -32.04 -3.65
C ILE A 174 10.18 -30.83 -4.47
N CYS A 175 8.95 -30.34 -4.26
CA CYS A 175 8.50 -29.04 -4.78
C CYS A 175 8.64 -27.99 -3.68
N PHE A 176 9.19 -26.84 -4.01
CA PHE A 176 9.28 -25.70 -3.11
C PHE A 176 9.14 -24.40 -3.90
N THR A 177 8.66 -23.39 -3.22
CA THR A 177 8.50 -22.05 -3.79
C THR A 177 9.74 -21.23 -3.51
N ASN A 178 10.39 -20.73 -4.55
CA ASN A 178 11.59 -19.88 -4.47
C ASN A 178 11.22 -18.42 -4.69
N VAL A 179 11.82 -17.49 -3.93
CA VAL A 179 11.69 -16.06 -4.19
C VAL A 179 12.65 -15.68 -5.30
N VAL A 180 12.11 -15.27 -6.43
CA VAL A 180 12.88 -14.79 -7.59
C VAL A 180 13.23 -13.34 -7.42
N ALA A 181 12.25 -12.51 -7.07
CA ALA A 181 12.42 -11.07 -6.96
C ALA A 181 11.58 -10.48 -5.82
N SER A 182 12.03 -9.35 -5.28
CA SER A 182 11.29 -8.51 -4.35
C SER A 182 11.61 -7.06 -4.63
N SER A 183 10.60 -6.25 -4.89
CA SER A 183 10.74 -4.84 -5.23
C SER A 183 9.73 -3.99 -4.48
N ARG A 184 10.11 -2.74 -4.19
CA ARG A 184 9.19 -1.69 -3.72
C ARG A 184 9.32 -0.52 -4.66
N ASP A 185 8.20 -0.08 -5.19
CA ASP A 185 8.14 1.00 -6.15
C ASP A 185 6.86 1.82 -6.00
N MET A 186 6.79 2.93 -6.71
CA MET A 186 5.67 3.86 -6.67
C MET A 186 5.25 4.25 -8.08
N VAL A 187 4.00 3.97 -8.43
CA VAL A 187 3.36 4.48 -9.63
C VAL A 187 2.73 5.84 -9.32
N LYS A 188 3.17 6.87 -10.05
CA LYS A 188 2.61 8.22 -9.95
C LYS A 188 1.59 8.44 -11.05
N LEU A 189 0.39 8.80 -10.66
CA LEU A 189 -0.72 9.06 -11.56
C LEU A 189 -1.03 10.55 -11.57
N LYS A 190 -1.14 11.11 -12.77
CA LYS A 190 -1.47 12.51 -12.97
C LYS A 190 -2.44 12.62 -14.15
N GLU A 191 -3.61 13.17 -13.85
CA GLU A 191 -4.70 13.33 -14.82
C GLU A 191 -5.25 14.74 -14.80
N ASP A 192 -5.58 15.23 -15.97
CA ASP A 192 -6.32 16.47 -16.14
C ASP A 192 -7.77 16.15 -16.53
N VAL A 193 -8.71 16.68 -15.75
CA VAL A 193 -10.15 16.53 -15.98
C VAL A 193 -10.74 17.89 -16.29
N GLU A 194 -11.10 18.11 -17.54
CA GLU A 194 -11.83 19.32 -17.95
C GLU A 194 -13.30 19.22 -17.53
N ILE A 195 -13.82 20.29 -16.90
CA ILE A 195 -15.24 20.32 -16.54
C ILE A 195 -16.11 20.52 -17.79
N PRO A 196 -17.33 19.91 -17.85
CA PRO A 196 -18.22 20.04 -18.99
C PRO A 196 -18.55 21.49 -19.31
N ALA A 197 -18.63 21.84 -20.58
CA ALA A 197 -18.87 23.20 -21.07
C ALA A 197 -20.17 23.85 -20.56
N ASN A 198 -21.13 23.04 -20.12
CA ASN A 198 -22.39 23.53 -19.52
C ASN A 198 -22.32 23.83 -18.04
N LYS A 199 -21.15 23.68 -17.40
CA LYS A 199 -20.91 23.99 -16.00
C LYS A 199 -20.13 25.30 -15.87
N PRO A 200 -20.41 26.09 -14.83
CA PRO A 200 -19.66 27.32 -14.55
C PRO A 200 -18.24 27.04 -14.10
N ASP A 201 -17.36 28.01 -14.24
CA ASP A 201 -15.95 27.95 -13.82
C ASP A 201 -15.78 27.69 -12.34
N ILE A 202 -14.65 27.10 -11.97
CA ILE A 202 -14.36 26.63 -10.62
C ILE A 202 -13.84 27.81 -9.80
N GLY A 203 -14.60 28.27 -8.81
CA GLY A 203 -14.10 29.24 -7.83
C GLY A 203 -13.31 28.57 -6.72
N ARG A 204 -13.87 27.53 -6.11
CA ARG A 204 -13.20 26.81 -5.01
C ARG A 204 -13.68 25.36 -4.88
N ILE A 205 -12.75 24.43 -4.70
CA ILE A 205 -13.06 23.04 -4.34
C ILE A 205 -13.57 23.02 -2.89
N LEU A 206 -14.73 22.40 -2.69
CA LEU A 206 -15.34 22.16 -1.37
C LEU A 206 -15.08 20.74 -0.89
N TRP A 207 -15.07 19.80 -1.82
CA TRP A 207 -14.85 18.39 -1.55
C TRP A 207 -14.23 17.71 -2.76
N ASP A 208 -13.27 16.86 -2.51
CA ASP A 208 -12.70 15.97 -3.53
C ASP A 208 -12.61 14.55 -2.98
N GLN A 209 -12.68 13.59 -3.86
CA GLN A 209 -12.45 12.19 -3.55
C GLN A 209 -11.82 11.52 -4.76
N VAL A 210 -10.67 10.90 -4.54
CA VAL A 210 -9.97 10.09 -5.53
C VAL A 210 -9.93 8.67 -4.98
N THR A 211 -10.52 7.74 -5.71
CA THR A 211 -10.58 6.32 -5.34
C THR A 211 -10.09 5.46 -6.49
N PHE A 212 -9.66 4.24 -6.17
CA PHE A 212 -9.20 3.28 -7.15
C PHE A 212 -10.09 2.05 -7.12
N ALA A 213 -10.41 1.54 -8.28
CA ALA A 213 -11.21 0.35 -8.49
C ALA A 213 -10.54 -0.56 -9.53
N GLU A 214 -10.90 -1.85 -9.49
CA GLU A 214 -10.44 -2.82 -10.47
C GLU A 214 -8.91 -2.87 -10.58
N LEU A 215 -8.22 -2.73 -9.43
CA LEU A 215 -6.77 -2.85 -9.37
C LEU A 215 -6.37 -4.29 -9.65
N GLU A 216 -5.59 -4.48 -10.70
CA GLU A 216 -5.04 -5.77 -11.10
C GLU A 216 -3.53 -5.66 -11.28
N SER A 217 -2.81 -6.67 -10.82
CA SER A 217 -1.37 -6.79 -10.99
C SER A 217 -1.04 -8.16 -11.56
N ARG A 218 -0.01 -8.24 -12.40
CA ARG A 218 0.47 -9.51 -12.97
C ARG A 218 1.96 -9.45 -13.28
N ALA A 219 2.63 -10.57 -13.15
CA ALA A 219 3.99 -10.74 -13.61
C ALA A 219 4.02 -10.79 -15.16
N THR A 220 5.05 -10.19 -15.75
CA THR A 220 5.33 -10.22 -17.19
C THR A 220 6.84 -10.26 -17.42
N ASP A 221 7.30 -10.59 -18.60
CA ASP A 221 8.73 -10.59 -18.96
C ASP A 221 9.42 -9.22 -18.77
N MET A 222 8.65 -8.13 -18.73
CA MET A 222 9.17 -6.76 -18.55
C MET A 222 9.11 -6.26 -17.11
N GLY A 223 8.51 -7.01 -16.21
CA GLY A 223 8.28 -6.60 -14.83
C GLY A 223 6.86 -6.85 -14.37
N VAL A 224 6.44 -6.18 -13.31
CA VAL A 224 5.08 -6.28 -12.79
C VAL A 224 4.20 -5.23 -13.43
N HIS A 225 3.25 -5.69 -14.24
CA HIS A 225 2.23 -4.84 -14.85
C HIS A 225 1.11 -4.59 -13.84
N ILE A 226 0.73 -3.32 -13.69
CA ILE A 226 -0.41 -2.88 -12.89
C ILE A 226 -1.39 -2.12 -13.76
N SER A 227 -2.68 -2.35 -13.54
CA SER A 227 -3.76 -1.64 -14.21
C SER A 227 -4.93 -1.42 -13.27
N GLY A 228 -5.79 -0.48 -13.62
CA GLY A 228 -6.98 -0.19 -12.83
C GLY A 228 -7.71 1.05 -13.33
N ARG A 229 -8.69 1.46 -12.54
CA ARG A 229 -9.48 2.66 -12.80
C ARG A 229 -9.38 3.61 -11.61
N MET A 230 -9.08 4.87 -11.91
CA MET A 230 -9.12 5.99 -10.96
C MET A 230 -10.44 6.73 -11.12
N ASP A 231 -11.27 6.73 -10.07
CA ASP A 231 -12.54 7.42 -10.00
C ASP A 231 -12.36 8.73 -9.22
N ILE A 232 -12.79 9.84 -9.82
CA ILE A 232 -12.60 11.21 -9.34
C ILE A 232 -13.95 11.84 -9.13
N PHE A 233 -14.23 12.27 -7.91
CA PHE A 233 -15.44 13.01 -7.57
C PHE A 233 -15.06 14.32 -6.89
N VAL A 234 -15.57 15.45 -7.42
CA VAL A 234 -15.28 16.79 -6.90
C VAL A 234 -16.57 17.58 -6.77
N ILE A 235 -16.74 18.22 -5.61
CA ILE A 235 -17.77 19.23 -5.37
C ILE A 235 -17.07 20.60 -5.29
N TYR A 236 -17.57 21.56 -6.04
CA TYR A 236 -16.98 22.88 -6.06
C TYR A 236 -18.04 24.01 -6.02
N ARG A 237 -17.63 25.14 -5.48
CA ARG A 237 -18.34 26.39 -5.59
C ARG A 237 -17.90 27.09 -6.87
N PRO A 238 -18.82 27.53 -7.73
CA PRO A 238 -18.50 28.36 -8.88
C PRO A 238 -17.84 29.69 -8.50
N GLU A 239 -17.16 30.32 -9.47
CA GLU A 239 -16.63 31.67 -9.30
C GLU A 239 -17.76 32.70 -9.02
N ASP A 240 -18.91 32.54 -9.70
CA ASP A 240 -20.12 33.26 -9.34
C ASP A 240 -20.72 32.67 -8.04
N GLU A 241 -20.51 33.34 -6.92
CA GLU A 241 -20.98 32.92 -5.60
C GLU A 241 -22.51 32.75 -5.49
N LEU A 242 -23.29 33.36 -6.40
CA LEU A 242 -24.75 33.21 -6.45
C LEU A 242 -25.17 31.94 -7.22
N ALA A 243 -24.25 31.33 -7.95
CA ALA A 243 -24.53 30.08 -8.65
C ALA A 243 -24.55 28.89 -7.65
N PRO A 244 -25.41 27.91 -7.88
CA PRO A 244 -25.49 26.73 -7.02
C PRO A 244 -24.18 25.92 -7.06
N VAL A 245 -23.86 25.27 -5.95
CA VAL A 245 -22.74 24.30 -5.86
C VAL A 245 -22.85 23.26 -6.97
N GLN A 246 -21.73 22.92 -7.56
CA GLN A 246 -21.59 21.98 -8.67
C GLN A 246 -20.80 20.76 -8.26
N TYR A 247 -20.89 19.72 -9.07
CA TYR A 247 -20.03 18.53 -8.91
C TYR A 247 -19.50 18.04 -10.28
N VAL A 248 -18.37 17.37 -10.25
CA VAL A 248 -17.79 16.64 -11.38
C VAL A 248 -17.55 15.21 -10.95
N ASN A 249 -17.88 14.28 -11.81
CA ASN A 249 -17.55 12.87 -11.68
C ASN A 249 -16.84 12.42 -12.94
N ALA A 250 -15.65 11.84 -12.82
CA ALA A 250 -14.85 11.35 -13.92
C ALA A 250 -14.17 10.04 -13.55
N SER A 251 -13.93 9.20 -14.53
CA SER A 251 -13.17 7.95 -14.38
C SER A 251 -12.05 7.92 -15.40
N ARG A 252 -10.89 7.42 -15.03
CA ARG A 252 -9.71 7.26 -15.89
C ARG A 252 -9.13 5.88 -15.71
N GLU A 253 -8.99 5.15 -16.79
CA GLU A 253 -8.23 3.91 -16.80
C GLU A 253 -6.72 4.23 -16.82
N PHE A 254 -5.95 3.47 -16.12
CA PHE A 254 -4.50 3.58 -16.12
C PHE A 254 -3.85 2.20 -16.21
N GLN A 255 -2.63 2.21 -16.72
CA GLN A 255 -1.75 1.05 -16.72
C GLN A 255 -0.31 1.52 -16.61
N ASP A 256 0.51 0.75 -15.90
CA ASP A 256 1.94 1.00 -15.75
C ASP A 256 2.68 -0.33 -15.57
N THR A 257 4.02 -0.30 -15.66
CA THR A 257 4.84 -1.48 -15.46
C THR A 257 6.05 -1.13 -14.60
N ILE A 258 6.17 -1.81 -13.47
CA ILE A 258 7.32 -1.68 -12.57
C ILE A 258 8.38 -2.68 -13.00
N SER A 259 9.60 -2.17 -13.22
CA SER A 259 10.72 -3.01 -13.60
C SER A 259 11.05 -4.01 -12.48
N CYS A 260 11.10 -5.27 -12.84
CA CYS A 260 11.48 -6.35 -11.95
C CYS A 260 12.23 -7.41 -12.79
N ASP A 261 13.53 -7.54 -12.57
CA ASP A 261 14.37 -8.39 -13.41
C ASP A 261 14.20 -9.87 -13.05
N GLY A 262 14.24 -10.71 -14.08
CA GLY A 262 14.26 -12.16 -13.93
C GLY A 262 12.93 -12.81 -13.65
N ILE A 263 11.83 -12.14 -13.97
CA ILE A 263 10.47 -12.66 -13.83
C ILE A 263 9.84 -12.96 -15.18
N ASP A 264 8.83 -13.82 -15.18
CA ASP A 264 8.02 -14.17 -16.35
C ASP A 264 6.52 -14.31 -16.00
N GLU A 265 5.69 -14.60 -17.01
CA GLU A 265 4.22 -14.63 -16.89
C GLU A 265 3.70 -15.81 -16.05
N ASP A 266 4.48 -16.88 -15.90
CA ASP A 266 4.08 -18.11 -15.19
C ASP A 266 4.38 -18.02 -13.67
N MET A 267 5.09 -16.97 -13.25
CA MET A 267 5.48 -16.78 -11.85
C MET A 267 4.34 -16.28 -10.99
N ILE A 268 4.39 -16.62 -9.70
CA ILE A 268 3.40 -16.26 -8.71
C ILE A 268 3.73 -14.88 -8.15
N LEU A 269 2.79 -13.95 -8.24
CA LEU A 269 2.90 -12.61 -7.70
C LEU A 269 2.19 -12.52 -6.34
N ASP A 270 2.90 -11.99 -5.35
CA ASP A 270 2.36 -11.57 -4.04
C ASP A 270 2.65 -10.09 -3.89
N ASP A 271 1.61 -9.27 -3.92
CA ASP A 271 1.73 -7.83 -3.91
C ASP A 271 0.84 -7.16 -2.87
N ILE A 272 1.28 -6.01 -2.39
CA ILE A 272 0.53 -5.11 -1.55
C ILE A 272 0.51 -3.76 -2.23
N ILE A 273 -0.68 -3.34 -2.60
CA ILE A 273 -0.91 -2.03 -3.19
C ILE A 273 -1.50 -1.11 -2.12
N SER A 274 -0.81 -0.02 -1.84
CA SER A 274 -1.29 1.02 -0.94
C SER A 274 -1.54 2.31 -1.71
N VAL A 275 -2.72 2.88 -1.56
CA VAL A 275 -3.10 4.13 -2.22
C VAL A 275 -2.50 5.31 -1.47
N GLY A 276 -1.72 6.14 -2.16
CA GLY A 276 -1.22 7.40 -1.65
C GLY A 276 -2.29 8.50 -1.65
N ARG A 277 -1.97 9.65 -1.04
CA ARG A 277 -2.90 10.77 -0.97
C ARG A 277 -3.25 11.28 -2.36
N GLY A 278 -4.55 11.32 -2.68
CA GLY A 278 -5.08 12.03 -3.83
C GLY A 278 -5.11 13.54 -3.56
N VAL A 279 -4.60 14.32 -4.51
CA VAL A 279 -4.64 15.79 -4.45
C VAL A 279 -5.33 16.30 -5.70
N VAL A 280 -6.34 17.14 -5.52
CA VAL A 280 -7.05 17.79 -6.62
C VAL A 280 -6.82 19.30 -6.53
N SER A 281 -6.32 19.88 -7.60
CA SER A 281 -6.08 21.31 -7.74
C SER A 281 -6.77 21.87 -8.98
N VAL A 282 -7.01 23.18 -8.98
CA VAL A 282 -7.60 23.88 -10.13
C VAL A 282 -6.51 24.47 -10.97
N ARG A 283 -6.65 24.36 -12.29
CA ARG A 283 -5.78 24.97 -13.29
C ARG A 283 -6.60 25.66 -14.36
N ALA A 284 -6.10 26.80 -14.82
CA ALA A 284 -6.71 27.50 -15.95
C ALA A 284 -6.52 26.69 -17.26
N ASP A 285 -7.52 26.76 -18.11
CA ASP A 285 -7.49 26.25 -19.49
C ASP A 285 -6.70 27.16 -20.44
N GLU A 286 -6.75 26.89 -21.74
CA GLU A 286 -6.09 27.70 -22.79
C GLU A 286 -6.65 29.13 -22.92
N HIS A 287 -7.84 29.38 -22.40
CA HIS A 287 -8.51 30.69 -22.42
C HIS A 287 -8.29 31.48 -21.12
N GLY A 288 -7.64 30.85 -20.12
CA GLY A 288 -7.39 31.46 -18.80
C GLY A 288 -8.55 31.30 -17.85
N GLU A 289 -9.51 30.42 -18.14
CA GLU A 289 -10.65 30.11 -17.28
C GLU A 289 -10.33 28.89 -16.37
N ASP A 290 -10.71 28.93 -15.10
CA ASP A 290 -10.46 27.87 -14.11
C ASP A 290 -11.40 26.68 -14.34
N ARG A 291 -11.07 25.85 -15.35
CA ARG A 291 -11.88 24.76 -15.88
C ARG A 291 -11.23 23.38 -15.86
N ILE A 292 -9.97 23.29 -15.43
CA ILE A 292 -9.24 22.02 -15.40
C ILE A 292 -9.01 21.62 -13.94
N LEU A 293 -9.47 20.43 -13.59
CA LEU A 293 -9.10 19.73 -12.35
C LEU A 293 -7.84 18.90 -12.62
N GLN A 294 -6.73 19.29 -12.05
CA GLN A 294 -5.50 18.50 -12.05
C GLN A 294 -5.53 17.56 -10.86
N VAL A 295 -5.51 16.26 -11.13
CA VAL A 295 -5.58 15.20 -10.13
C VAL A 295 -4.23 14.50 -10.08
N GLU A 296 -3.64 14.44 -8.90
CA GLU A 296 -2.39 13.72 -8.66
C GLU A 296 -2.61 12.69 -7.55
N SER A 297 -2.14 11.48 -7.74
CA SER A 297 -2.15 10.42 -6.75
C SER A 297 -1.00 9.44 -6.98
N SER A 298 -0.80 8.49 -6.08
CA SER A 298 0.21 7.45 -6.23
C SER A 298 -0.28 6.11 -5.72
N LEU A 299 0.28 5.05 -6.28
CA LEU A 299 0.14 3.69 -5.78
C LEU A 299 1.51 3.21 -5.33
N ASN A 300 1.65 2.88 -4.05
CA ASN A 300 2.87 2.27 -3.52
C ASN A 300 2.71 0.75 -3.59
N LEU A 301 3.69 0.09 -4.18
CA LEU A 301 3.68 -1.35 -4.37
C LEU A 301 4.83 -1.98 -3.57
N ASP A 302 4.52 -3.01 -2.80
CA ASP A 302 5.48 -3.94 -2.18
C ASP A 302 5.24 -5.30 -2.82
N VAL A 303 6.17 -5.74 -3.68
CA VAL A 303 5.99 -6.87 -4.57
C VAL A 303 6.99 -7.96 -4.25
N LYS A 304 6.52 -9.21 -4.24
CA LYS A 304 7.35 -10.41 -4.21
C LYS A 304 6.90 -11.34 -5.32
N VAL A 305 7.87 -11.87 -6.04
CA VAL A 305 7.64 -12.82 -7.13
C VAL A 305 8.25 -14.15 -6.80
N TYR A 306 7.48 -15.19 -6.97
CA TYR A 306 7.83 -16.56 -6.61
C TYR A 306 7.76 -17.46 -7.83
N GLU A 307 8.64 -18.47 -7.83
CA GLU A 307 8.69 -19.56 -8.80
C GLU A 307 8.53 -20.89 -8.06
N ASP A 308 7.69 -21.78 -8.58
CA ASP A 308 7.63 -23.15 -8.10
C ASP A 308 8.74 -23.99 -8.77
N VAL A 309 9.64 -24.49 -7.94
CA VAL A 309 10.80 -25.28 -8.38
C VAL A 309 10.65 -26.72 -7.92
N GLU A 310 10.79 -27.65 -8.87
CA GLU A 310 10.89 -29.07 -8.59
C GLU A 310 12.37 -29.49 -8.61
N THR A 311 12.84 -30.12 -7.57
CA THR A 311 14.20 -30.67 -7.48
C THR A 311 14.19 -32.07 -6.89
N GLU A 312 15.17 -32.87 -7.26
CA GLU A 312 15.37 -34.17 -6.65
C GLU A 312 16.45 -34.06 -5.56
N LEU A 313 16.13 -34.51 -4.37
CA LEU A 313 17.06 -34.59 -3.24
C LEU A 313 17.24 -36.03 -2.79
N LEU A 314 18.45 -36.33 -2.23
CA LEU A 314 18.83 -37.63 -1.66
C LEU A 314 18.15 -37.87 -0.32
#